data_9e8a415343aebcd3b99dd89ffb463cfb
#
_entry.id   9e8a415343aebcd3b99dd89ffb463cfb
#
_cell.length_a   1.000
_cell.length_b   1.000
_cell.length_c   1.000
_cell.angle_alpha   90.00
_cell.angle_beta   90.00
_cell.angle_gamma   90.00
#
_symmetry.space_group_name_H-M   'P 1'
#
loop_
_entity.id
_entity.type
_entity.pdbx_description
1 polymer ?
#
loop_
_entity_poly.entity_id
_entity_poly.type
_entity_poly.pdbx_seq_one_letter_code
_entity_poly.pdbx_strand_id
1 'polypeptide(L)'
;MNIPDFTKACAPATGGVASLRLIAAEDLKPVTFNAAGTECLMPQPAEGAAFAQIHMLENSASYEQSATGVGALAEVEHRIVFGIALRDDAVTLIERLGEASRMGGLAAVVELNTGLELLVGYSSRLGGEQPLLLTGCTVETNAERNKRPSIRVVLSCRDGQWSAICCGSLSNV
;
A
#
# COMPACT_ATOMS: atom_id res chain seq x y z
N MET A 1 -5.28 31.59 -7.63
CA MET A 1 -4.80 30.30 -7.08
C MET A 1 -3.32 30.43 -6.77
N ASN A 2 -2.91 30.18 -5.55
CA ASN A 2 -1.52 30.26 -5.14
C ASN A 2 -0.93 28.85 -5.11
N ILE A 3 0.09 28.59 -5.93
CA ILE A 3 0.83 27.33 -5.90
C ILE A 3 1.91 27.52 -4.83
N PRO A 4 1.93 26.69 -3.75
CA PRO A 4 2.92 26.83 -2.71
C PRO A 4 4.32 26.49 -3.22
N ASP A 5 5.34 27.15 -2.65
CA ASP A 5 6.73 26.86 -2.95
C ASP A 5 7.08 25.46 -2.48
N PHE A 6 7.73 24.68 -3.35
CA PHE A 6 8.27 23.38 -3.02
C PHE A 6 9.78 23.49 -2.82
N THR A 7 10.22 23.48 -1.57
CA THR A 7 11.65 23.56 -1.23
C THR A 7 12.26 22.18 -1.09
N LYS A 8 13.49 22.03 -1.61
CA LYS A 8 14.25 20.78 -1.50
C LYS A 8 14.58 20.47 -0.05
N ALA A 9 14.24 19.27 0.41
CA ALA A 9 14.67 18.77 1.71
C ALA A 9 16.21 18.63 1.77
N CYS A 10 16.81 19.07 2.86
CA CYS A 10 18.27 18.99 3.03
C CYS A 10 18.78 17.57 3.34
N ALA A 11 17.90 16.65 3.73
CA ALA A 11 18.28 15.27 4.03
C ALA A 11 18.24 14.41 2.75
N PRO A 12 19.20 13.49 2.56
CA PRO A 12 19.12 12.52 1.46
C PRO A 12 17.89 11.62 1.66
N ALA A 13 17.02 11.56 0.65
CA ALA A 13 15.89 10.67 0.64
C ALA A 13 16.27 9.36 -0.04
N THR A 14 16.18 8.25 0.68
CA THR A 14 16.35 6.90 0.12
C THR A 14 15.00 6.45 -0.40
N GLY A 15 14.92 6.08 -1.69
CA GLY A 15 13.70 5.55 -2.30
C GLY A 15 13.38 4.13 -1.83
N GLY A 16 12.16 3.67 -2.11
CA GLY A 16 11.69 2.32 -1.85
C GLY A 16 10.79 2.18 -0.63
N VAL A 17 10.32 0.97 -0.42
CA VAL A 17 9.42 0.58 0.67
C VAL A 17 10.22 -0.13 1.75
N ALA A 18 10.15 0.38 2.98
CA ALA A 18 10.82 -0.20 4.14
C ALA A 18 10.01 -1.36 4.73
N SER A 19 8.71 -1.19 4.86
CA SER A 19 7.82 -2.24 5.36
C SER A 19 6.45 -2.21 4.69
N LEU A 20 5.79 -3.35 4.65
CA LEU A 20 4.45 -3.52 4.11
C LEU A 20 3.62 -4.34 5.08
N ARG A 21 2.50 -3.78 5.52
CA ARG A 21 1.51 -4.45 6.36
C ARG A 21 0.19 -4.52 5.60
N LEU A 22 -0.41 -5.70 5.51
CA LEU A 22 -1.66 -5.96 4.81
C LEU A 22 -2.74 -6.41 5.79
N ILE A 23 -3.98 -6.05 5.48
CA ILE A 23 -5.16 -6.51 6.20
C ILE A 23 -6.31 -6.66 5.20
N ALA A 24 -7.26 -7.57 5.42
CA ALA A 24 -8.50 -7.60 4.66
C ALA A 24 -9.26 -6.29 4.88
N ALA A 25 -9.84 -5.72 3.83
CA ALA A 25 -10.48 -4.41 3.93
C ALA A 25 -11.66 -4.41 4.92
N GLU A 26 -12.38 -5.54 5.04
CA GLU A 26 -13.48 -5.75 5.99
C GLU A 26 -13.02 -5.82 7.46
N ASP A 27 -11.77 -6.19 7.70
CA ASP A 27 -11.16 -6.30 9.03
C ASP A 27 -10.53 -4.99 9.53
N LEU A 28 -10.66 -3.91 8.75
CA LEU A 28 -10.16 -2.60 9.14
C LEU A 28 -11.27 -1.80 9.82
N LYS A 29 -10.99 -1.26 11.02
CA LYS A 29 -11.90 -0.30 11.65
C LYS A 29 -11.99 0.98 10.82
N PRO A 30 -13.13 1.70 10.89
CA PRO A 30 -13.25 3.01 10.23
C PRO A 30 -12.08 3.92 10.61
N VAL A 31 -11.40 4.44 9.59
CA VAL A 31 -10.22 5.30 9.76
C VAL A 31 -10.66 6.75 9.85
N THR A 32 -10.09 7.49 10.78
CA THR A 32 -10.34 8.93 10.92
C THR A 32 -9.35 9.72 10.09
N PHE A 33 -9.86 10.62 9.27
CA PHE A 33 -9.08 11.51 8.39
C PHE A 33 -9.17 12.97 8.85
N ASN A 34 -8.21 13.79 8.44
CA ASN A 34 -8.34 15.24 8.51
C ASN A 34 -9.38 15.73 7.48
N ALA A 35 -9.76 17.01 7.53
CA ALA A 35 -10.78 17.59 6.65
C ALA A 35 -10.42 17.50 5.15
N ALA A 36 -9.14 17.54 4.82
CA ALA A 36 -8.65 17.43 3.44
C ALA A 36 -8.52 15.97 2.94
N GLY A 37 -8.57 14.98 3.84
CA GLY A 37 -8.37 13.56 3.50
C GLY A 37 -6.92 13.20 3.18
N THR A 38 -5.97 14.08 3.46
CA THR A 38 -4.54 13.90 3.17
C THR A 38 -3.77 13.20 4.29
N GLU A 39 -4.31 13.26 5.51
CA GLU A 39 -3.76 12.61 6.69
C GLU A 39 -4.83 11.74 7.35
N CYS A 40 -4.40 10.65 7.96
CA CYS A 40 -5.26 9.77 8.75
C CYS A 40 -4.59 9.36 10.06
N LEU A 41 -5.40 9.02 11.06
CA LEU A 41 -4.90 8.33 12.24
C LEU A 41 -4.42 6.94 11.85
N MET A 42 -3.43 6.42 12.59
CA MET A 42 -2.92 5.08 12.36
C MET A 42 -4.06 4.06 12.31
N PRO A 43 -4.23 3.33 11.19
CA PRO A 43 -5.31 2.37 11.03
C PRO A 43 -5.26 1.27 12.08
N GLN A 44 -6.41 0.90 12.60
CA GLN A 44 -6.55 -0.13 13.63
C GLN A 44 -7.32 -1.33 13.09
N PRO A 45 -6.89 -2.56 13.38
CA PRO A 45 -7.65 -3.75 13.01
C PRO A 45 -8.94 -3.87 13.86
N ALA A 46 -9.93 -4.56 13.32
CA ALA A 46 -11.12 -4.97 14.06
C ALA A 46 -10.75 -5.97 15.18
N GLU A 47 -11.67 -6.21 16.10
CA GLU A 47 -11.45 -7.16 17.18
C GLU A 47 -11.20 -8.58 16.63
N GLY A 48 -10.11 -9.19 17.05
CA GLY A 48 -9.70 -10.51 16.57
C GLY A 48 -8.93 -10.53 15.23
N ALA A 49 -8.82 -9.39 14.55
CA ALA A 49 -8.03 -9.24 13.33
C ALA A 49 -6.64 -8.65 13.63
N ALA A 50 -5.71 -8.82 12.71
CA ALA A 50 -4.37 -8.26 12.81
C ALA A 50 -3.80 -7.95 11.44
N PHE A 51 -2.91 -6.95 11.38
CA PHE A 51 -2.10 -6.71 10.19
C PHE A 51 -1.10 -7.84 9.98
N ALA A 52 -1.05 -8.35 8.77
CA ALA A 52 -0.01 -9.27 8.33
C ALA A 52 1.22 -8.48 7.88
N GLN A 53 2.35 -8.68 8.55
CA GLN A 53 3.64 -8.12 8.14
C GLN A 53 4.20 -8.96 6.99
N ILE A 54 4.50 -8.32 5.86
CA ILE A 54 5.09 -9.00 4.70
C ILE A 54 6.61 -8.91 4.77
N HIS A 55 7.26 -10.06 4.82
CA HIS A 55 8.72 -10.17 4.75
C HIS A 55 9.18 -10.18 3.29
N MET A 56 9.45 -8.98 2.78
CA MET A 56 9.87 -8.77 1.40
C MET A 56 11.35 -9.08 1.21
N LEU A 57 11.73 -9.44 -0.01
CA LEU A 57 13.13 -9.50 -0.41
C LEU A 57 13.71 -8.09 -0.46
N GLU A 58 14.99 -7.97 -0.13
CA GLU A 58 15.70 -6.70 -0.14
C GLU A 58 15.67 -6.06 -1.53
N ASN A 59 15.39 -4.75 -1.59
CA ASN A 59 15.29 -3.96 -2.81
C ASN A 59 14.25 -4.47 -3.84
N SER A 60 13.25 -5.22 -3.41
CA SER A 60 12.23 -5.79 -4.30
C SER A 60 10.88 -5.08 -4.25
N ALA A 61 10.72 -4.12 -3.33
CA ALA A 61 9.43 -3.47 -3.12
C ALA A 61 9.41 -2.04 -3.63
N SER A 62 8.33 -1.69 -4.32
CA SER A 62 8.03 -0.33 -4.77
C SER A 62 6.56 -0.01 -4.61
N TYR A 63 6.27 1.25 -4.35
CA TYR A 63 4.94 1.80 -4.35
C TYR A 63 4.87 2.99 -5.31
N GLU A 64 3.87 2.99 -6.16
CA GLU A 64 3.63 4.01 -7.17
C GLU A 64 2.19 4.52 -7.08
N GLN A 65 2.04 5.82 -7.22
CA GLN A 65 0.75 6.48 -7.40
C GLN A 65 0.79 7.27 -8.70
N SER A 66 -0.18 7.06 -9.57
CA SER A 66 -0.31 7.81 -10.81
C SER A 66 -1.73 8.35 -10.98
N ALA A 67 -1.85 9.64 -11.28
CA ALA A 67 -3.13 10.28 -11.50
C ALA A 67 -3.39 10.44 -13.00
N THR A 68 -4.59 10.08 -13.44
CA THR A 68 -5.08 10.30 -14.80
C THR A 68 -6.40 11.05 -14.77
N GLY A 69 -6.65 11.90 -15.75
CA GLY A 69 -7.84 12.73 -15.82
C GLY A 69 -7.63 14.16 -15.30
N VAL A 70 -8.69 14.95 -15.29
CA VAL A 70 -8.66 16.38 -14.93
C VAL A 70 -9.78 16.67 -13.92
N GLY A 71 -9.44 17.39 -12.85
CA GLY A 71 -10.39 17.90 -11.85
C GLY A 71 -11.07 16.78 -11.07
N ALA A 72 -12.39 16.89 -10.89
CA ALA A 72 -13.19 15.97 -10.07
C ALA A 72 -13.31 14.55 -10.64
N LEU A 73 -12.91 14.34 -11.89
CA LEU A 73 -12.89 13.04 -12.58
C LEU A 73 -11.50 12.40 -12.59
N ALA A 74 -10.55 12.96 -11.87
CA ALA A 74 -9.21 12.39 -11.76
C ALA A 74 -9.28 11.06 -11.01
N GLU A 75 -8.75 10.01 -11.62
CA GLU A 75 -8.49 8.72 -10.96
C GLU A 75 -7.03 8.64 -10.56
N VAL A 76 -6.79 8.12 -9.37
CA VAL A 76 -5.45 7.80 -8.88
C VAL A 76 -5.31 6.28 -8.84
N GLU A 77 -4.40 5.77 -9.64
CA GLU A 77 -4.01 4.37 -9.58
C GLU A 77 -2.90 4.19 -8.55
N HIS A 78 -3.12 3.27 -7.62
CA HIS A 78 -2.16 2.86 -6.61
C HIS A 78 -1.64 1.48 -6.98
N ARG A 79 -0.33 1.32 -7.02
CA ARG A 79 0.32 0.07 -7.36
C ARG A 79 1.44 -0.25 -6.38
N ILE A 80 1.33 -1.40 -5.73
CA ILE A 80 2.36 -1.94 -4.84
C ILE A 80 2.94 -3.17 -5.53
N VAL A 81 4.26 -3.20 -5.70
CA VAL A 81 4.99 -4.36 -6.22
C VAL A 81 5.99 -4.80 -5.17
N PHE A 82 6.04 -6.08 -4.87
CA PHE A 82 7.03 -6.64 -3.94
C PHE A 82 7.42 -8.06 -4.31
N GLY A 83 8.63 -8.45 -3.91
CA GLY A 83 9.15 -9.80 -4.06
C GLY A 83 9.20 -10.51 -2.73
N ILE A 84 8.83 -11.79 -2.73
CA ILE A 84 9.00 -12.70 -1.59
C ILE A 84 9.82 -13.90 -2.00
N ALA A 85 10.54 -14.51 -1.07
CA ALA A 85 11.30 -15.72 -1.34
C ALA A 85 10.33 -16.88 -1.65
N LEU A 86 10.66 -17.68 -2.68
CA LEU A 86 9.91 -18.91 -2.97
C LEU A 86 10.24 -19.97 -1.91
N ARG A 87 9.33 -20.11 -0.96
CA ARG A 87 9.39 -21.09 0.16
C ARG A 87 8.04 -21.80 0.27
N ASP A 88 7.96 -22.80 1.09
CA ASP A 88 6.76 -23.63 1.25
C ASP A 88 5.53 -22.81 1.72
N ASP A 89 5.76 -21.75 2.51
CA ASP A 89 4.73 -20.84 3.01
C ASP A 89 4.30 -19.76 2.00
N ALA A 90 5.11 -19.50 0.97
CA ALA A 90 4.85 -18.46 -0.01
C ALA A 90 3.59 -18.72 -0.85
N VAL A 91 3.36 -19.96 -1.23
CA VAL A 91 2.16 -20.38 -1.99
C VAL A 91 0.91 -20.13 -1.14
N THR A 92 0.94 -20.51 0.13
CA THR A 92 -0.17 -20.26 1.06
C THR A 92 -0.46 -18.76 1.21
N LEU A 93 0.58 -17.92 1.29
CA LEU A 93 0.39 -16.46 1.33
C LEU A 93 -0.32 -15.96 0.06
N ILE A 94 0.12 -16.40 -1.13
CA ILE A 94 -0.50 -15.98 -2.40
C ILE A 94 -1.97 -16.44 -2.49
N GLU A 95 -2.27 -17.66 -2.07
CA GLU A 95 -3.65 -18.16 -2.02
C GLU A 95 -4.52 -17.31 -1.09
N ARG A 96 -4.02 -16.94 0.10
CA ARG A 96 -4.72 -16.05 1.04
C ARG A 96 -4.93 -14.65 0.48
N LEU A 97 -3.93 -14.06 -0.19
CA LEU A 97 -4.07 -12.76 -0.85
C LEU A 97 -5.10 -12.83 -1.98
N GLY A 98 -5.12 -13.91 -2.75
CA GLY A 98 -6.12 -14.16 -3.79
C GLY A 98 -7.52 -14.33 -3.23
N GLU A 99 -7.67 -15.02 -2.11
CA GLU A 99 -8.95 -15.19 -1.41
C GLU A 99 -9.45 -13.83 -0.88
N ALA A 100 -8.62 -13.08 -0.15
CA ALA A 100 -8.97 -11.76 0.35
C ALA A 100 -9.36 -10.79 -0.78
N SER A 101 -8.65 -10.83 -1.91
CA SER A 101 -9.00 -10.03 -3.10
C SER A 101 -10.39 -10.35 -3.66
N ARG A 102 -10.84 -11.61 -3.57
CA ARG A 102 -12.18 -12.02 -4.02
C ARG A 102 -13.27 -11.70 -3.01
N MET A 103 -12.93 -11.67 -1.72
CA MET A 103 -13.90 -11.49 -0.63
C MET A 103 -14.14 -10.03 -0.23
N GLY A 104 -13.45 -9.07 -0.79
CA GLY A 104 -13.64 -7.66 -0.43
C GLY A 104 -12.36 -6.83 -0.56
N GLY A 105 -11.26 -7.47 -0.94
CA GLY A 105 -9.98 -6.82 -1.16
C GLY A 105 -9.18 -6.58 0.11
N LEU A 106 -8.10 -5.82 -0.03
CA LEU A 106 -7.09 -5.57 0.99
C LEU A 106 -6.92 -4.07 1.22
N ALA A 107 -6.52 -3.72 2.43
CA ALA A 107 -5.91 -2.43 2.73
C ALA A 107 -4.44 -2.65 3.15
N ALA A 108 -3.61 -1.67 2.87
CA ALA A 108 -2.19 -1.72 3.16
C ALA A 108 -1.72 -0.49 3.92
N VAL A 109 -0.78 -0.68 4.84
CA VAL A 109 0.06 0.39 5.36
C VAL A 109 1.45 0.18 4.80
N VAL A 110 1.88 1.14 3.98
CA VAL A 110 3.16 1.15 3.29
C VAL A 110 4.08 2.12 3.98
N GLU A 111 5.14 1.65 4.61
CA GLU A 111 6.19 2.48 5.17
C GLU A 111 7.30 2.68 4.14
N LEU A 112 7.59 3.93 3.82
CA LEU A 112 8.68 4.30 2.92
C LEU A 112 10.01 4.38 3.68
N ASN A 113 11.12 4.24 2.97
CA ASN A 113 12.45 4.43 3.55
C ASN A 113 12.69 5.85 4.09
N THR A 114 11.81 6.80 3.77
CA THR A 114 11.79 8.15 4.34
C THR A 114 11.14 8.21 5.73
N GLY A 115 10.54 7.11 6.21
CA GLY A 115 9.79 7.04 7.46
C GLY A 115 8.32 7.47 7.35
N LEU A 116 7.84 7.82 6.15
CA LEU A 116 6.41 8.09 5.93
C LEU A 116 5.64 6.78 5.82
N GLU A 117 4.54 6.69 6.54
CA GLU A 117 3.56 5.60 6.43
C GLU A 117 2.35 6.08 5.65
N LEU A 118 1.94 5.31 4.65
CA LEU A 118 0.84 5.62 3.74
C LEU A 118 -0.24 4.56 3.84
N LEU A 119 -1.50 4.99 3.93
CA LEU A 119 -2.65 4.11 3.86
C LEU A 119 -3.10 3.95 2.41
N VAL A 120 -3.18 2.73 1.92
CA VAL A 120 -3.55 2.39 0.54
C VAL A 120 -4.70 1.38 0.55
N GLY A 121 -5.65 1.55 -0.36
CA GLY A 121 -6.85 0.70 -0.46
C GLY A 121 -7.96 1.07 0.52
N TYR A 122 -7.84 2.24 1.17
CA TYR A 122 -8.87 2.85 2.00
C TYR A 122 -8.75 4.37 1.95
N SER A 123 -9.82 5.07 1.67
CA SER A 123 -9.79 6.53 1.50
C SER A 123 -10.86 7.27 2.29
N SER A 124 -10.69 8.58 2.46
CA SER A 124 -11.67 9.41 3.16
C SER A 124 -12.99 9.55 2.38
N ARG A 125 -12.95 9.43 1.05
CA ARG A 125 -14.12 9.60 0.18
C ARG A 125 -14.94 8.32 0.00
N LEU A 126 -14.26 7.18 -0.15
CA LEU A 126 -14.86 5.91 -0.54
C LEU A 126 -14.71 4.83 0.54
N GLY A 127 -14.03 5.14 1.65
CA GLY A 127 -13.75 4.12 2.67
C GLY A 127 -13.00 2.94 2.06
N GLY A 128 -13.50 1.73 2.30
CA GLY A 128 -12.97 0.48 1.76
C GLY A 128 -13.63 0.02 0.44
N GLU A 129 -14.36 0.89 -0.27
CA GLU A 129 -15.06 0.49 -1.52
C GLU A 129 -14.12 0.32 -2.72
N GLN A 130 -12.90 0.87 -2.64
CA GLN A 130 -11.85 0.74 -3.66
C GLN A 130 -10.60 0.05 -3.07
N PRO A 131 -10.73 -1.21 -2.65
CA PRO A 131 -9.65 -1.91 -1.98
C PRO A 131 -8.55 -2.32 -2.94
N LEU A 132 -7.37 -2.62 -2.38
CA LEU A 132 -6.30 -3.27 -3.14
C LEU A 132 -6.71 -4.68 -3.54
N LEU A 133 -6.42 -5.03 -4.77
CA LEU A 133 -6.64 -6.37 -5.33
C LEU A 133 -5.31 -6.97 -5.80
N LEU A 134 -5.20 -8.28 -5.71
CA LEU A 134 -4.10 -9.03 -6.32
C LEU A 134 -4.29 -9.03 -7.84
N THR A 135 -3.47 -8.25 -8.54
CA THR A 135 -3.56 -8.08 -10.00
C THR A 135 -2.45 -8.80 -10.76
N GLY A 136 -1.41 -9.24 -10.08
CA GLY A 136 -0.33 -10.00 -10.70
C GLY A 136 0.44 -10.85 -9.69
N CYS A 137 0.83 -12.03 -10.15
CA CYS A 137 1.71 -12.92 -9.42
C CYS A 137 2.59 -13.66 -10.42
N THR A 138 3.91 -13.57 -10.28
CA THR A 138 4.87 -14.21 -11.18
C THR A 138 5.92 -14.95 -10.36
N VAL A 139 6.11 -16.23 -10.66
CA VAL A 139 7.18 -17.04 -10.05
C VAL A 139 8.42 -16.96 -10.95
N GLU A 140 9.52 -16.51 -10.38
CA GLU A 140 10.82 -16.41 -11.04
C GLU A 140 11.79 -17.41 -10.42
N THR A 141 12.14 -18.45 -11.18
CA THR A 141 13.05 -19.49 -10.70
C THR A 141 14.53 -19.15 -10.88
N ASN A 142 14.81 -18.11 -11.68
CA ASN A 142 16.14 -17.63 -12.05
C ASN A 142 17.10 -18.72 -12.59
N ALA A 143 17.66 -18.51 -13.77
CA ALA A 143 18.62 -19.43 -14.39
C ALA A 143 20.02 -19.35 -13.75
N GLU A 144 20.30 -18.25 -13.04
CA GLU A 144 21.58 -18.03 -12.37
C GLU A 144 21.58 -18.64 -10.97
N ARG A 145 22.57 -19.49 -10.67
CA ARG A 145 22.72 -20.17 -9.37
C ARG A 145 22.79 -19.20 -8.16
N ASN A 146 23.17 -17.96 -8.39
CA ASN A 146 23.36 -16.95 -7.35
C ASN A 146 22.07 -16.20 -7.01
N LYS A 147 21.04 -16.29 -7.84
CA LYS A 147 19.75 -15.65 -7.61
C LYS A 147 18.78 -16.63 -7.00
N ARG A 148 18.26 -16.28 -5.84
CA ARG A 148 17.23 -17.07 -5.16
C ARG A 148 15.93 -17.04 -5.96
N PRO A 149 15.21 -18.15 -6.05
CA PRO A 149 13.86 -18.15 -6.63
C PRO A 149 12.96 -17.24 -5.80
N SER A 150 12.12 -16.48 -6.49
CA SER A 150 11.26 -15.48 -5.89
C SER A 150 9.88 -15.48 -6.51
N ILE A 151 8.92 -14.92 -5.79
CA ILE A 151 7.59 -14.60 -6.30
C ILE A 151 7.46 -13.09 -6.31
N ARG A 152 7.15 -12.54 -7.47
CA ARG A 152 6.79 -11.14 -7.62
C ARG A 152 5.29 -11.00 -7.51
N VAL A 153 4.83 -10.16 -6.60
CA VAL A 153 3.42 -9.89 -6.32
C VAL A 153 3.10 -8.45 -6.70
N VAL A 154 1.95 -8.25 -7.31
CA VAL A 154 1.43 -6.93 -7.68
C VAL A 154 0.04 -6.78 -7.08
N LEU A 155 -0.11 -5.77 -6.24
CA LEU A 155 -1.40 -5.31 -5.73
C LEU A 155 -1.72 -3.96 -6.36
N SER A 156 -2.94 -3.73 -6.79
CA SER A 156 -3.36 -2.44 -7.30
C SER A 156 -4.81 -2.10 -6.95
N CYS A 157 -5.10 -0.81 -6.89
CA CYS A 157 -6.46 -0.27 -6.80
C CYS A 157 -6.54 1.06 -7.53
N ARG A 158 -7.76 1.54 -7.75
CA ARG A 158 -8.04 2.87 -8.27
C ARG A 158 -8.89 3.63 -7.27
N ASP A 159 -8.52 4.84 -6.98
CA ASP A 159 -9.24 5.71 -6.04
C ASP A 159 -9.41 7.10 -6.65
N GLY A 160 -10.26 7.91 -6.06
CA GLY A 160 -10.45 9.32 -6.43
C GLY A 160 -9.46 10.27 -5.75
N GLN A 161 -8.50 9.77 -4.98
CA GLN A 161 -7.55 10.59 -4.23
C GLN A 161 -6.22 9.89 -3.99
N TRP A 162 -5.19 10.69 -3.63
CA TRP A 162 -3.89 10.21 -3.20
C TRP A 162 -3.99 9.48 -1.86
N SER A 163 -3.06 8.57 -1.58
CA SER A 163 -2.98 7.89 -0.29
C SER A 163 -2.76 8.88 0.85
N ALA A 164 -3.46 8.68 1.96
CA ALA A 164 -3.29 9.48 3.15
C ALA A 164 -2.03 9.09 3.93
N ILE A 165 -1.38 10.10 4.54
CA ILE A 165 -0.25 9.88 5.44
C ILE A 165 -0.79 9.48 6.81
N CYS A 166 -0.30 8.37 7.35
CA CYS A 166 -0.64 7.92 8.69
C CYS A 166 0.12 8.73 9.75
N CYS A 167 -0.61 9.32 10.67
CA CYS A 167 -0.07 10.18 11.73
C CYS A 167 -0.51 9.72 13.12
N GLY A 168 0.26 10.08 14.15
CA GLY A 168 -0.15 9.87 15.54
C GLY A 168 -1.24 10.86 16.00
N SER A 169 -1.30 12.04 15.36
CA SER A 169 -2.32 13.06 15.57
C SER A 169 -2.59 13.79 14.26
N LEU A 170 -3.84 14.14 14.01
CA LEU A 170 -4.22 14.87 12.79
C LEU A 170 -3.87 16.35 12.92
N SER A 171 -3.37 16.94 11.84
CA SER A 171 -3.25 18.38 11.74
C SER A 171 -4.64 18.99 11.60
N ASN A 172 -4.95 19.97 12.46
CA ASN A 172 -6.14 20.82 12.30
C ASN A 172 -5.83 21.82 11.18
N VAL A 173 -6.19 21.50 9.96
CA VAL A 173 -6.17 22.42 8.82
C VAL A 173 -7.61 22.72 8.41
#